data_d0e76f58e9ad171446c26b1ed3036a11
#
_entry.id   d0e76f58e9ad171446c26b1ed3036a11
#
_cell.length_a   1.000
_cell.length_b   1.000
_cell.length_c   1.000
_cell.angle_alpha   90.00
_cell.angle_beta   90.00
_cell.angle_gamma   90.00
#
_symmetry.space_group_name_H-M   'P 1'
#
loop_
_entity.id
_entity.type
_entity.pdbx_description
1 polymer ?
#
loop_
_entity_poly.entity_id
_entity_poly.type
_entity_poly.pdbx_seq_one_letter_code
_entity_poly.pdbx_strand_id
1 'polypeptide(L)'
;TLRPIRYEGTGRRSLLDSVEPGQVVIASYQILLRDRRQVARVDWHVALLDEAQMIKNPRSQTARACFQLKAEIRLATTGTPIENRLTELWSLFRFLNPGLLGSLDSFRRRFEKTFERDNRPRLRRVVAPFLLRRLKSDVLQELPARTELTLTVEFSADELAIYESVRREAEQELEKGHTMRVLAHLTRLRQACCHPRLLIPESEVASSKITALMELTEHLREGNHRALVFSQFTSLLDLVQKELETTGVDYLRLDGSTPASSRQARVSAFQNGQADLFLISLKAGGTGLNLTAADYVVHLDPWWNPAAEDQATDRAHRFGQTRPVTVYRLLTRNTIEEKVLRLHGYKRELARDVLSGGGRQEAPLGIEELRALLMR
;
A
#
# COMPACT_ATOMS: atom_id res chain seq x y z
N THR A 1 -10.45 30.88 -13.10
CA THR A 1 -10.51 29.41 -13.27
C THR A 1 -9.11 28.89 -13.53
N LEU A 2 -8.67 27.85 -12.77
CA LEU A 2 -7.36 27.24 -12.99
C LEU A 2 -7.36 26.37 -14.25
N ARG A 3 -6.28 26.43 -15.04
CA ARG A 3 -6.11 25.66 -16.29
C ARG A 3 -5.08 24.53 -16.09
N PRO A 4 -5.48 23.24 -16.16
CA PRO A 4 -4.55 22.12 -16.01
C PRO A 4 -3.70 21.92 -17.27
N ILE A 5 -2.40 21.67 -17.08
CA ILE A 5 -1.43 21.32 -18.13
C ILE A 5 -0.77 20.00 -17.74
N ARG A 6 -0.81 19.01 -18.61
CA ARG A 6 -0.10 17.75 -18.42
C ARG A 6 1.37 17.92 -18.83
N TYR A 7 2.26 17.74 -17.87
CA TYR A 7 3.70 17.76 -18.11
C TYR A 7 4.20 16.36 -18.45
N GLU A 8 3.99 15.97 -19.70
CA GLU A 8 4.31 14.62 -20.22
C GLU A 8 4.75 14.68 -21.69
N GLY A 9 5.25 13.57 -22.23
CA GLY A 9 5.69 13.49 -23.63
C GLY A 9 7.11 14.01 -23.87
N THR A 10 7.52 14.06 -25.14
CA THR A 10 8.90 14.39 -25.56
C THR A 10 9.18 15.90 -25.54
N GLY A 11 8.21 16.74 -25.89
CA GLY A 11 8.31 18.20 -25.93
C GLY A 11 7.99 18.91 -24.61
N ARG A 12 7.77 18.19 -23.51
CA ARG A 12 7.27 18.78 -22.25
C ARG A 12 8.14 19.89 -21.66
N ARG A 13 9.46 19.89 -21.91
CA ARG A 13 10.36 20.87 -21.29
C ARG A 13 10.07 22.30 -21.72
N SER A 14 9.70 22.50 -22.98
CA SER A 14 9.32 23.82 -23.48
C SER A 14 8.05 24.37 -22.83
N LEU A 15 7.21 23.54 -22.26
CA LEU A 15 6.03 23.98 -21.51
C LEU A 15 6.41 24.80 -20.26
N LEU A 16 7.58 24.52 -19.64
CA LEU A 16 8.02 25.27 -18.46
C LEU A 16 8.42 26.69 -18.77
N ASP A 17 8.86 26.97 -19.99
CA ASP A 17 9.28 28.30 -20.43
C ASP A 17 8.07 29.23 -20.72
N SER A 18 6.88 28.61 -20.84
CA SER A 18 5.63 29.32 -21.20
C SER A 18 4.54 29.20 -20.13
N VAL A 19 4.89 28.76 -18.90
CA VAL A 19 3.91 28.65 -17.79
C VAL A 19 3.48 30.04 -17.34
N GLU A 20 2.18 30.28 -17.33
CA GLU A 20 1.54 31.53 -16.96
C GLU A 20 0.79 31.40 -15.61
N PRO A 21 0.54 32.52 -14.91
CA PRO A 21 -0.33 32.54 -13.74
C PRO A 21 -1.71 31.92 -14.03
N GLY A 22 -2.25 31.15 -13.09
CA GLY A 22 -3.52 30.45 -13.25
C GLY A 22 -3.41 29.08 -13.95
N GLN A 23 -2.23 28.67 -14.35
CA GLN A 23 -2.00 27.31 -14.88
C GLN A 23 -1.55 26.36 -13.78
N VAL A 24 -2.00 25.09 -13.87
CA VAL A 24 -1.64 24.01 -12.96
C VAL A 24 -0.89 22.95 -13.74
N VAL A 25 0.41 22.85 -13.51
CA VAL A 25 1.27 21.84 -14.15
C VAL A 25 1.19 20.53 -13.40
N ILE A 26 0.70 19.48 -14.04
CA ILE A 26 0.53 18.15 -13.46
C ILE A 26 1.63 17.23 -13.98
N ALA A 27 2.46 16.72 -13.08
CA ALA A 27 3.58 15.84 -13.39
C ALA A 27 3.62 14.61 -12.48
N SER A 28 4.06 13.47 -13.00
CA SER A 28 4.38 12.33 -12.14
C SER A 28 5.71 12.53 -11.41
N TYR A 29 5.89 11.89 -10.25
CA TYR A 29 7.17 11.90 -9.52
C TYR A 29 8.36 11.44 -10.37
N GLN A 30 8.15 10.51 -11.28
CA GLN A 30 9.20 10.01 -12.17
C GLN A 30 9.63 11.08 -13.18
N ILE A 31 8.67 11.82 -13.74
CA ILE A 31 8.97 12.92 -14.65
C ILE A 31 9.65 14.07 -13.91
N LEU A 32 9.15 14.44 -12.73
CA LEU A 32 9.80 15.41 -11.86
C LEU A 32 11.27 15.04 -11.58
N LEU A 33 11.55 13.77 -11.28
CA LEU A 33 12.91 13.32 -11.04
C LEU A 33 13.81 13.44 -12.28
N ARG A 34 13.29 13.11 -13.47
CA ARG A 34 14.02 13.22 -14.75
C ARG A 34 14.34 14.66 -15.10
N ASP A 35 13.42 15.57 -14.87
CA ASP A 35 13.53 16.98 -15.26
C ASP A 35 13.75 17.90 -14.05
N ARG A 36 14.30 17.36 -12.94
CA ARG A 36 14.44 18.07 -11.66
C ARG A 36 15.14 19.43 -11.77
N ARG A 37 16.16 19.56 -12.67
CA ARG A 37 16.90 20.80 -12.85
C ARG A 37 16.06 21.88 -13.52
N GLN A 38 15.23 21.52 -14.47
CA GLN A 38 14.35 22.44 -15.19
C GLN A 38 13.20 22.89 -14.29
N VAL A 39 12.51 21.95 -13.63
CA VAL A 39 11.38 22.25 -12.75
C VAL A 39 11.80 23.05 -11.53
N ALA A 40 13.02 22.85 -11.00
CA ALA A 40 13.56 23.62 -9.88
C ALA A 40 13.98 25.06 -10.23
N ARG A 41 14.04 25.44 -11.52
CA ARG A 41 14.32 26.81 -11.94
C ARG A 41 13.07 27.72 -11.93
N VAL A 42 11.90 27.08 -12.01
CA VAL A 42 10.63 27.82 -11.99
C VAL A 42 10.30 28.18 -10.55
N ASP A 43 9.93 29.44 -10.33
CA ASP A 43 9.43 29.93 -9.04
C ASP A 43 7.91 29.68 -9.01
N TRP A 44 7.51 28.64 -8.30
CA TRP A 44 6.11 28.23 -8.20
C TRP A 44 5.38 29.02 -7.12
N HIS A 45 4.14 29.41 -7.36
CA HIS A 45 3.31 29.95 -6.30
C HIS A 45 2.89 28.84 -5.33
N VAL A 46 2.43 27.69 -5.86
CA VAL A 46 2.04 26.53 -5.04
C VAL A 46 2.72 25.26 -5.57
N ALA A 47 3.31 24.47 -4.70
CA ALA A 47 3.73 23.10 -4.98
C ALA A 47 2.90 22.13 -4.12
N LEU A 48 2.14 21.25 -4.77
CA LEU A 48 1.32 20.23 -4.12
C LEU A 48 1.86 18.84 -4.47
N LEU A 49 2.14 18.04 -3.45
CA LEU A 49 2.46 16.64 -3.59
C LEU A 49 1.24 15.79 -3.24
N ASP A 50 0.69 15.11 -4.23
CA ASP A 50 -0.33 14.08 -4.00
C ASP A 50 0.35 12.74 -3.74
N GLU A 51 -0.25 11.87 -2.88
CA GLU A 51 0.37 10.62 -2.41
C GLU A 51 1.80 10.85 -1.89
N ALA A 52 1.94 11.82 -0.99
CA ALA A 52 3.25 12.33 -0.53
C ALA A 52 4.11 11.27 0.20
N GLN A 53 3.57 10.10 0.55
CA GLN A 53 4.37 8.96 1.00
C GLN A 53 5.44 8.52 -0.03
N MET A 54 5.32 8.95 -1.29
CA MET A 54 6.37 8.72 -2.30
C MET A 54 7.71 9.37 -1.94
N ILE A 55 7.70 10.38 -1.08
CA ILE A 55 8.91 11.03 -0.56
C ILE A 55 9.25 10.66 0.89
N LYS A 56 8.64 9.60 1.46
CA LYS A 56 8.87 9.15 2.85
C LYS A 56 10.33 8.85 3.19
N ASN A 57 11.12 8.40 2.20
CA ASN A 57 12.55 8.21 2.39
C ASN A 57 13.32 9.48 1.99
N PRO A 58 13.86 10.26 2.95
CA PRO A 58 14.56 11.52 2.68
C PRO A 58 15.84 11.36 1.86
N ARG A 59 16.38 10.14 1.78
CA ARG A 59 17.58 9.82 0.99
C ARG A 59 17.27 9.43 -0.45
N SER A 60 16.00 9.19 -0.80
CA SER A 60 15.59 8.84 -2.16
C SER A 60 15.84 10.01 -3.12
N GLN A 61 16.11 9.67 -4.37
CA GLN A 61 16.27 10.69 -5.42
C GLN A 61 15.00 11.50 -5.64
N THR A 62 13.83 10.85 -5.52
CA THR A 62 12.52 11.49 -5.63
C THR A 62 12.32 12.55 -4.54
N ALA A 63 12.59 12.20 -3.26
CA ALA A 63 12.49 13.14 -2.16
C ALA A 63 13.41 14.35 -2.35
N ARG A 64 14.68 14.09 -2.74
CA ARG A 64 15.65 15.16 -3.01
C ARG A 64 15.20 16.09 -4.14
N ALA A 65 14.60 15.54 -5.20
CA ALA A 65 14.05 16.36 -6.30
C ALA A 65 12.88 17.24 -5.80
N CYS A 66 11.98 16.72 -4.99
CA CYS A 66 10.89 17.50 -4.40
C CYS A 66 11.40 18.59 -3.44
N PHE A 67 12.47 18.33 -2.65
CA PHE A 67 13.05 19.32 -1.75
C PHE A 67 13.68 20.51 -2.48
N GLN A 68 14.05 20.34 -3.77
CA GLN A 68 14.65 21.39 -4.60
C GLN A 68 13.60 22.31 -5.25
N LEU A 69 12.32 21.95 -5.18
CA LEU A 69 11.26 22.81 -5.72
C LEU A 69 11.24 24.14 -4.97
N LYS A 70 11.21 25.24 -5.72
CA LYS A 70 11.00 26.57 -5.20
C LYS A 70 9.51 26.86 -5.22
N ALA A 71 8.89 27.08 -4.08
CA ALA A 71 7.48 27.42 -3.98
C ALA A 71 7.21 28.27 -2.74
N GLU A 72 6.30 29.23 -2.89
CA GLU A 72 5.85 30.07 -1.78
C GLU A 72 4.98 29.26 -0.80
N ILE A 73 4.06 28.49 -1.34
CA ILE A 73 3.16 27.62 -0.58
C ILE A 73 3.46 26.16 -0.93
N ARG A 74 3.56 25.31 0.09
CA ARG A 74 3.80 23.89 -0.09
C ARG A 74 2.74 23.08 0.61
N LEU A 75 2.11 22.17 -0.13
CA LEU A 75 1.05 21.31 0.33
C LEU A 75 1.41 19.84 0.05
N ALA A 76 0.91 18.94 0.89
CA ALA A 76 1.06 17.51 0.68
C ALA A 76 -0.23 16.80 1.10
N THR A 77 -0.73 15.94 0.24
CA THR A 77 -1.84 15.03 0.56
C THR A 77 -1.30 13.61 0.69
N THR A 78 -1.72 12.91 1.72
CA THR A 78 -1.35 11.51 1.95
C THR A 78 -2.36 10.83 2.86
N GLY A 79 -2.73 9.60 2.54
CA GLY A 79 -3.51 8.75 3.43
C GLY A 79 -2.68 8.24 4.63
N THR A 80 -1.34 8.25 4.52
CA THR A 80 -0.42 7.65 5.48
C THR A 80 0.84 8.50 5.68
N PRO A 81 0.77 9.52 6.52
CA PRO A 81 1.93 10.39 6.77
C PRO A 81 3.07 9.66 7.51
N ILE A 82 2.77 8.55 8.19
CA ILE A 82 3.71 7.68 8.88
C ILE A 82 3.28 6.23 8.66
N GLU A 83 4.16 5.43 8.05
CA GLU A 83 3.93 4.01 7.84
C GLU A 83 4.77 3.13 8.79
N ASN A 84 6.05 3.49 8.98
CA ASN A 84 6.98 2.66 9.72
C ASN A 84 7.89 3.44 10.69
N ARG A 85 8.25 4.68 10.39
CA ARG A 85 9.24 5.46 11.14
C ARG A 85 8.89 6.93 11.22
N LEU A 86 9.28 7.58 12.33
CA LEU A 86 9.13 9.03 12.49
C LEU A 86 9.95 9.83 11.45
N THR A 87 11.04 9.26 10.94
CA THR A 87 11.83 9.86 9.85
C THR A 87 10.99 10.11 8.59
N GLU A 88 9.91 9.35 8.36
CA GLU A 88 8.99 9.56 7.23
C GLU A 88 8.27 10.91 7.38
N LEU A 89 7.79 11.23 8.58
CA LEU A 89 7.21 12.52 8.91
C LEU A 89 8.23 13.66 8.73
N TRP A 90 9.47 13.45 9.17
CA TRP A 90 10.54 14.42 8.94
C TRP A 90 10.72 14.72 7.45
N SER A 91 10.67 13.71 6.60
CA SER A 91 10.80 13.87 5.15
C SER A 91 9.68 14.73 4.57
N LEU A 92 8.43 14.50 4.99
CA LEU A 92 7.30 15.32 4.58
C LEU A 92 7.48 16.79 5.02
N PHE A 93 7.86 17.00 6.29
CA PHE A 93 8.07 18.36 6.82
C PHE A 93 9.32 19.04 6.25
N ARG A 94 10.31 18.28 5.80
CA ARG A 94 11.44 18.84 5.03
C ARG A 94 10.99 19.46 3.71
N PHE A 95 9.95 18.92 3.08
CA PHE A 95 9.31 19.51 1.92
C PHE A 95 8.38 20.67 2.33
N LEU A 96 7.46 20.45 3.26
CA LEU A 96 6.40 21.40 3.65
C LEU A 96 6.97 22.67 4.28
N ASN A 97 7.78 22.50 5.32
CA ASN A 97 8.33 23.57 6.15
C ASN A 97 9.83 23.34 6.37
N PRO A 98 10.69 23.69 5.40
CA PRO A 98 12.12 23.47 5.51
C PRO A 98 12.71 24.12 6.77
N GLY A 99 13.37 23.30 7.59
CA GLY A 99 13.99 23.78 8.84
C GLY A 99 13.16 23.58 10.11
N LEU A 100 11.84 23.42 10.04
CA LEU A 100 10.94 23.29 11.20
C LEU A 100 11.37 22.16 12.18
N LEU A 101 11.73 21.00 11.65
CA LEU A 101 12.14 19.84 12.43
C LEU A 101 13.67 19.69 12.58
N GLY A 102 14.45 20.69 12.14
CA GLY A 102 15.91 20.68 12.18
C GLY A 102 16.56 19.69 11.21
N SER A 103 17.84 19.35 11.45
CA SER A 103 18.54 18.35 10.64
C SER A 103 18.04 16.93 10.93
N LEU A 104 18.16 16.04 9.94
CA LEU A 104 17.75 14.63 10.06
C LEU A 104 18.45 13.93 11.25
N ASP A 105 19.73 14.19 11.46
CA ASP A 105 20.49 13.56 12.55
C ASP A 105 20.06 14.10 13.93
N SER A 106 19.77 15.40 14.03
CA SER A 106 19.21 15.98 15.26
C SER A 106 17.81 15.43 15.56
N PHE A 107 16.96 15.28 14.53
CA PHE A 107 15.64 14.71 14.65
C PHE A 107 15.69 13.26 15.14
N ARG A 108 16.57 12.44 14.52
CA ARG A 108 16.75 11.03 14.92
C ARG A 108 17.24 10.90 16.36
N ARG A 109 18.24 11.69 16.76
CA ARG A 109 18.70 11.68 18.15
C ARG A 109 17.58 12.01 19.13
N ARG A 110 16.77 13.01 18.79
CA ARG A 110 15.75 13.56 19.66
C ARG A 110 14.48 12.71 19.74
N PHE A 111 14.07 12.05 18.64
CA PHE A 111 12.76 11.40 18.52
C PHE A 111 12.81 9.90 18.19
N GLU A 112 13.92 9.36 17.67
CA GLU A 112 14.04 7.93 17.34
C GLU A 112 14.99 7.16 18.27
N LYS A 113 16.03 7.81 18.80
CA LYS A 113 17.05 7.13 19.65
C LYS A 113 16.83 7.27 21.14
N THR A 114 16.10 8.28 21.58
CA THR A 114 15.84 8.51 22.99
C THR A 114 14.60 7.75 23.41
N PHE A 115 14.73 6.78 24.31
CA PHE A 115 13.63 6.00 24.90
C PHE A 115 12.67 6.83 25.78
N GLU A 116 12.83 8.14 25.86
CA GLU A 116 12.00 9.02 26.66
C GLU A 116 10.62 9.20 26.05
N ARG A 117 9.60 8.73 26.77
CA ARG A 117 8.17 8.87 26.44
C ARG A 117 7.72 10.31 26.21
N ASP A 118 8.49 11.29 26.67
CA ASP A 118 8.15 12.73 26.67
C ASP A 118 8.31 13.44 25.31
N ASN A 119 9.00 12.87 24.35
CA ASN A 119 9.34 13.58 23.10
C ASN A 119 8.24 13.52 22.03
N ARG A 120 7.36 12.53 22.02
CA ARG A 120 6.25 12.43 21.04
C ARG A 120 5.20 13.51 21.19
N PRO A 121 4.71 13.84 22.40
CA PRO A 121 3.80 14.98 22.61
C PRO A 121 4.41 16.31 22.15
N ARG A 122 5.73 16.47 22.32
CA ARG A 122 6.45 17.65 21.85
C ARG A 122 6.48 17.72 20.33
N LEU A 123 6.79 16.60 19.64
CA LEU A 123 6.75 16.54 18.18
C LEU A 123 5.36 16.88 17.67
N ARG A 124 4.33 16.29 18.27
CA ARG A 124 2.93 16.55 17.92
C ARG A 124 2.59 18.03 18.03
N ARG A 125 2.94 18.72 19.12
CA ARG A 125 2.69 20.16 19.27
C ARG A 125 3.30 20.98 18.14
N VAL A 126 4.48 20.59 17.66
CA VAL A 126 5.18 21.30 16.59
C VAL A 126 4.49 21.07 15.23
N VAL A 127 4.03 19.84 14.96
CA VAL A 127 3.47 19.50 13.64
C VAL A 127 1.96 19.72 13.52
N ALA A 128 1.22 19.69 14.65
CA ALA A 128 -0.25 19.78 14.67
C ALA A 128 -0.81 21.01 13.94
N PRO A 129 -0.22 22.22 14.01
CA PRO A 129 -0.74 23.39 13.30
C PRO A 129 -0.71 23.24 11.76
N PHE A 130 0.09 22.32 11.24
CA PHE A 130 0.28 22.08 9.82
C PHE A 130 -0.43 20.81 9.32
N LEU A 131 -1.15 20.10 10.20
CA LEU A 131 -1.82 18.84 9.88
C LEU A 131 -3.33 19.02 9.89
N LEU A 132 -3.96 18.76 8.76
CA LEU A 132 -5.40 18.60 8.65
C LEU A 132 -5.73 17.13 8.38
N ARG A 133 -6.32 16.46 9.35
CA ARG A 133 -6.77 15.07 9.19
C ARG A 133 -8.29 14.98 9.30
N ARG A 134 -8.91 14.36 8.31
CA ARG A 134 -10.34 14.02 8.31
C ARG A 134 -10.48 12.51 8.15
N LEU A 135 -11.28 11.89 8.98
CA LEU A 135 -11.68 10.50 8.78
C LEU A 135 -12.87 10.45 7.83
N LYS A 136 -12.96 9.39 7.04
CA LYS A 136 -14.11 9.20 6.14
C LYS A 136 -15.44 9.18 6.88
N SER A 137 -15.45 8.53 8.06
CA SER A 137 -16.60 8.51 8.98
C SER A 137 -17.10 9.90 9.38
N ASP A 138 -16.19 10.88 9.46
CA ASP A 138 -16.52 12.22 9.92
C ASP A 138 -17.09 13.11 8.81
N VAL A 139 -16.78 12.78 7.55
CA VAL A 139 -17.08 13.63 6.38
C VAL A 139 -18.14 13.03 5.48
N LEU A 140 -18.14 11.70 5.33
CA LEU A 140 -19.02 10.97 4.42
C LEU A 140 -20.03 10.12 5.22
N GLN A 141 -20.99 10.77 5.84
CA GLN A 141 -22.06 10.12 6.61
C GLN A 141 -22.96 9.21 5.75
N GLU A 142 -23.00 9.45 4.45
CA GLU A 142 -23.78 8.68 3.46
C GLU A 142 -23.07 7.40 2.99
N LEU A 143 -21.80 7.20 3.35
CA LEU A 143 -21.08 5.97 2.96
C LEU A 143 -21.71 4.76 3.65
N PRO A 144 -22.07 3.70 2.90
CA PRO A 144 -22.51 2.46 3.48
C PRO A 144 -21.52 1.85 4.46
N ALA A 145 -21.98 0.96 5.33
CA ALA A 145 -21.13 0.28 6.29
C ALA A 145 -20.01 -0.51 5.61
N ARG A 146 -18.84 -0.54 6.25
CA ARG A 146 -17.71 -1.41 5.88
C ARG A 146 -17.55 -2.48 6.95
N THR A 147 -17.59 -3.74 6.55
CA THR A 147 -17.36 -4.90 7.43
C THR A 147 -16.05 -5.57 7.04
N GLU A 148 -15.22 -5.89 8.01
CA GLU A 148 -13.94 -6.60 7.78
C GLU A 148 -14.02 -7.99 8.40
N LEU A 149 -13.76 -9.02 7.61
CA LEU A 149 -13.79 -10.42 7.99
C LEU A 149 -12.45 -11.08 7.67
N THR A 150 -12.00 -11.95 8.56
CA THR A 150 -10.85 -12.81 8.31
C THR A 150 -11.34 -14.21 8.01
N LEU A 151 -11.03 -14.71 6.81
CA LEU A 151 -11.25 -16.09 6.44
C LEU A 151 -9.96 -16.86 6.65
N THR A 152 -9.96 -17.71 7.66
CA THR A 152 -8.80 -18.53 8.01
C THR A 152 -8.85 -19.85 7.27
N VAL A 153 -7.79 -20.17 6.56
CA VAL A 153 -7.61 -21.39 5.77
C VAL A 153 -6.59 -22.29 6.47
N GLU A 154 -6.83 -23.58 6.52
CA GLU A 154 -5.88 -24.57 7.04
C GLU A 154 -5.11 -25.21 5.87
N PHE A 155 -3.81 -25.41 6.06
CA PHE A 155 -2.97 -26.13 5.11
C PHE A 155 -3.37 -27.60 5.02
N SER A 156 -3.30 -28.18 3.84
CA SER A 156 -3.14 -29.61 3.67
C SER A 156 -1.81 -30.11 4.26
N ALA A 157 -1.65 -31.39 4.46
CA ALA A 157 -0.40 -31.97 4.99
C ALA A 157 0.81 -31.63 4.08
N ASP A 158 0.60 -31.67 2.77
CA ASP A 158 1.65 -31.40 1.79
C ASP A 158 2.03 -29.91 1.74
N GLU A 159 1.05 -29.00 1.80
CA GLU A 159 1.31 -27.55 1.90
C GLU A 159 2.09 -27.23 3.18
N LEU A 160 1.69 -27.86 4.31
CA LEU A 160 2.38 -27.67 5.58
C LEU A 160 3.83 -28.14 5.51
N ALA A 161 4.10 -29.29 4.88
CA ALA A 161 5.46 -29.82 4.72
C ALA A 161 6.36 -28.83 3.92
N ILE A 162 5.82 -28.27 2.84
CA ILE A 162 6.52 -27.25 2.04
C ILE A 162 6.78 -26.00 2.89
N TYR A 163 5.79 -25.48 3.60
CA TYR A 163 5.92 -24.31 4.46
C TYR A 163 6.98 -24.52 5.55
N GLU A 164 6.94 -25.65 6.25
CA GLU A 164 7.88 -25.98 7.33
C GLU A 164 9.31 -26.17 6.82
N SER A 165 9.51 -26.67 5.59
CA SER A 165 10.82 -26.73 4.96
C SER A 165 11.43 -25.35 4.81
N VAL A 166 10.68 -24.40 4.24
CA VAL A 166 11.12 -23.00 4.06
C VAL A 166 11.36 -22.31 5.40
N ARG A 167 10.53 -22.62 6.41
CA ARG A 167 10.67 -22.04 7.75
C ARG A 167 11.98 -22.47 8.40
N ARG A 168 12.34 -23.77 8.33
CA ARG A 168 13.62 -24.29 8.83
C ARG A 168 14.83 -23.67 8.15
N GLU A 169 14.76 -23.50 6.82
CA GLU A 169 15.82 -22.79 6.08
C GLU A 169 16.00 -21.36 6.59
N ALA A 170 14.89 -20.65 6.85
CA ALA A 170 14.92 -19.28 7.37
C ALA A 170 15.50 -19.20 8.78
N GLU A 171 15.19 -20.14 9.66
CA GLU A 171 15.74 -20.24 11.01
C GLU A 171 17.26 -20.46 10.98
N GLN A 172 17.75 -21.37 10.14
CA GLN A 172 19.19 -21.63 9.97
C GLN A 172 19.95 -20.38 9.46
N GLU A 173 19.38 -19.63 8.53
CA GLU A 173 20.00 -18.39 8.04
C GLU A 173 19.99 -17.28 9.11
N LEU A 174 18.99 -17.26 9.97
CA LEU A 174 18.92 -16.33 11.10
C LEU A 174 19.99 -16.64 12.15
N GLU A 175 20.20 -17.93 12.48
CA GLU A 175 21.25 -18.38 13.40
C GLU A 175 22.65 -18.00 12.88
N LYS A 176 22.88 -18.05 11.56
CA LYS A 176 24.11 -17.59 10.92
C LYS A 176 24.27 -16.07 10.86
N GLY A 177 23.26 -15.29 11.32
CA GLY A 177 23.28 -13.83 11.29
C GLY A 177 23.04 -13.20 9.90
N HIS A 178 22.58 -13.96 8.92
CA HIS A 178 22.37 -13.51 7.54
C HIS A 178 21.03 -12.78 7.35
N THR A 179 20.85 -11.62 7.96
CA THR A 179 19.57 -10.86 7.98
C THR A 179 18.96 -10.63 6.59
N MET A 180 19.77 -10.34 5.57
CA MET A 180 19.27 -10.13 4.20
C MET A 180 18.66 -11.40 3.59
N ARG A 181 19.24 -12.56 3.87
CA ARG A 181 18.71 -13.85 3.43
C ARG A 181 17.43 -14.20 4.15
N VAL A 182 17.33 -13.89 5.44
CA VAL A 182 16.10 -14.05 6.23
C VAL A 182 14.93 -13.29 5.58
N LEU A 183 15.15 -12.05 5.13
CA LEU A 183 14.10 -11.28 4.42
C LEU A 183 13.65 -11.96 3.12
N ALA A 184 14.55 -12.60 2.39
CA ALA A 184 14.19 -13.39 1.21
C ALA A 184 13.32 -14.61 1.60
N HIS A 185 13.72 -15.33 2.67
CA HIS A 185 12.93 -16.45 3.18
C HIS A 185 11.55 -16.03 3.71
N LEU A 186 11.41 -14.86 4.33
CA LEU A 186 10.08 -14.32 4.71
C LEU A 186 9.18 -14.13 3.48
N THR A 187 9.74 -13.73 2.34
CA THR A 187 8.98 -13.64 1.09
C THR A 187 8.58 -15.04 0.60
N ARG A 188 9.49 -16.01 0.64
CA ARG A 188 9.22 -17.41 0.28
C ARG A 188 8.15 -18.04 1.19
N LEU A 189 8.19 -17.78 2.51
CA LEU A 189 7.16 -18.23 3.44
C LEU A 189 5.77 -17.69 3.08
N ARG A 190 5.68 -16.41 2.71
CA ARG A 190 4.42 -15.80 2.27
C ARG A 190 3.95 -16.39 0.94
N GLN A 191 4.88 -16.72 0.03
CA GLN A 191 4.56 -17.45 -1.20
C GLN A 191 4.04 -18.85 -0.91
N ALA A 192 4.66 -19.58 0.05
CA ALA A 192 4.17 -20.88 0.51
C ALA A 192 2.72 -20.81 1.05
N CYS A 193 2.38 -19.73 1.79
CA CYS A 193 1.02 -19.50 2.27
C CYS A 193 0.01 -19.26 1.14
N CYS A 194 0.45 -18.82 -0.02
CA CYS A 194 -0.42 -18.51 -1.14
C CYS A 194 -0.67 -19.73 -2.05
N HIS A 195 0.42 -20.35 -2.53
CA HIS A 195 0.35 -21.53 -3.41
C HIS A 195 1.70 -22.22 -3.50
N PRO A 196 1.76 -23.56 -3.43
CA PRO A 196 3.00 -24.34 -3.61
C PRO A 196 3.77 -24.02 -4.90
N ARG A 197 3.08 -23.82 -6.02
CA ARG A 197 3.71 -23.49 -7.32
C ARG A 197 4.46 -22.16 -7.35
N LEU A 198 4.26 -21.27 -6.40
CA LEU A 198 5.06 -20.05 -6.30
C LEU A 198 6.50 -20.32 -5.84
N LEU A 199 6.75 -21.49 -5.24
CA LEU A 199 8.07 -21.96 -4.82
C LEU A 199 8.60 -23.09 -5.69
N ILE A 200 7.71 -24.01 -6.07
CA ILE A 200 7.99 -25.24 -6.83
C ILE A 200 7.06 -25.20 -8.04
N PRO A 201 7.49 -24.67 -9.19
CA PRO A 201 6.62 -24.46 -10.35
C PRO A 201 5.91 -25.75 -10.84
N GLU A 202 6.57 -26.89 -10.71
CA GLU A 202 6.05 -28.20 -11.14
C GLU A 202 5.22 -28.91 -10.05
N SER A 203 4.92 -28.25 -8.93
CA SER A 203 4.12 -28.86 -7.87
C SER A 203 2.69 -29.16 -8.33
N GLU A 204 2.22 -30.36 -8.06
CA GLU A 204 0.84 -30.78 -8.26
C GLU A 204 -0.05 -30.55 -7.02
N VAL A 205 0.56 -30.12 -5.91
CA VAL A 205 -0.18 -29.85 -4.67
C VAL A 205 -1.14 -28.68 -4.88
N ALA A 206 -2.41 -28.91 -4.62
CA ALA A 206 -3.45 -27.89 -4.70
C ALA A 206 -3.24 -26.83 -3.60
N SER A 207 -3.77 -25.64 -3.81
CA SER A 207 -3.75 -24.57 -2.81
C SER A 207 -5.07 -24.49 -2.08
N SER A 208 -5.05 -24.78 -0.77
CA SER A 208 -6.20 -24.59 0.10
C SER A 208 -6.74 -23.15 0.06
N LYS A 209 -5.85 -22.17 -0.13
CA LYS A 209 -6.24 -20.77 -0.24
C LYS A 209 -6.98 -20.47 -1.54
N ILE A 210 -6.55 -21.02 -2.67
CA ILE A 210 -7.28 -20.86 -3.95
C ILE A 210 -8.62 -21.59 -3.87
N THR A 211 -8.68 -22.79 -3.29
CA THR A 211 -9.93 -23.50 -3.08
C THR A 211 -10.93 -22.62 -2.30
N ALA A 212 -10.51 -22.05 -1.18
CA ALA A 212 -11.36 -21.16 -0.39
C ALA A 212 -11.79 -19.89 -1.17
N LEU A 213 -10.94 -19.38 -2.06
CA LEU A 213 -11.31 -18.26 -2.95
C LEU A 213 -12.38 -18.69 -3.94
N MET A 214 -12.26 -19.89 -4.53
CA MET A 214 -13.26 -20.38 -5.50
C MET A 214 -14.61 -20.60 -4.83
N GLU A 215 -14.65 -21.22 -3.65
CA GLU A 215 -15.87 -21.37 -2.83
C GLU A 215 -16.51 -20.01 -2.51
N LEU A 216 -15.70 -19.03 -2.08
CA LEU A 216 -16.18 -17.67 -1.84
C LEU A 216 -16.72 -17.04 -3.13
N THR A 217 -16.05 -17.23 -4.26
CA THR A 217 -16.48 -16.69 -5.56
C THR A 217 -17.85 -17.22 -5.98
N GLU A 218 -18.10 -18.52 -5.77
CA GLU A 218 -19.39 -19.14 -6.07
C GLU A 218 -20.51 -18.50 -5.25
N HIS A 219 -20.33 -18.37 -3.94
CA HIS A 219 -21.29 -17.69 -3.06
C HIS A 219 -21.55 -16.22 -3.47
N LEU A 220 -20.50 -15.51 -3.88
CA LEU A 220 -20.66 -14.12 -4.33
C LEU A 220 -21.48 -14.02 -5.63
N ARG A 221 -21.27 -14.95 -6.57
CA ARG A 221 -22.02 -15.01 -7.81
C ARG A 221 -23.50 -15.36 -7.57
N GLU A 222 -23.79 -16.32 -6.71
CA GLU A 222 -25.15 -16.66 -6.30
C GLU A 222 -25.89 -15.45 -5.69
N GLY A 223 -25.17 -14.64 -4.91
CA GLY A 223 -25.67 -13.39 -4.33
C GLY A 223 -25.71 -12.20 -5.29
N ASN A 224 -25.29 -12.37 -6.54
CA ASN A 224 -25.17 -11.29 -7.53
C ASN A 224 -24.26 -10.15 -7.04
N HIS A 225 -23.16 -10.52 -6.38
CA HIS A 225 -22.14 -9.63 -5.86
C HIS A 225 -20.91 -9.59 -6.78
N ARG A 226 -20.16 -8.48 -6.72
CA ARG A 226 -18.90 -8.31 -7.45
C ARG A 226 -17.75 -8.05 -6.51
N ALA A 227 -16.60 -8.64 -6.82
CA ALA A 227 -15.45 -8.53 -5.94
C ALA A 227 -14.20 -7.98 -6.64
N LEU A 228 -13.44 -7.18 -5.86
CA LEU A 228 -12.04 -6.86 -6.15
C LEU A 228 -11.16 -7.87 -5.44
N VAL A 229 -10.30 -8.56 -6.16
CA VAL A 229 -9.37 -9.54 -5.62
C VAL A 229 -7.95 -8.99 -5.71
N PHE A 230 -7.34 -8.74 -4.56
CA PHE A 230 -6.01 -8.14 -4.46
C PHE A 230 -4.95 -9.17 -4.06
N SER A 231 -3.82 -9.12 -4.75
CA SER A 231 -2.58 -9.78 -4.31
C SER A 231 -1.35 -8.93 -4.61
N GLN A 232 -0.31 -9.09 -3.79
CA GLN A 232 1.00 -8.54 -4.11
C GLN A 232 1.74 -9.38 -5.17
N PHE A 233 1.45 -10.68 -5.24
CA PHE A 233 2.09 -11.61 -6.16
C PHE A 233 1.29 -11.70 -7.46
N THR A 234 1.83 -11.13 -8.54
CA THR A 234 1.21 -11.25 -9.87
C THR A 234 1.14 -12.69 -10.34
N SER A 235 2.13 -13.51 -9.98
CA SER A 235 2.15 -14.95 -10.24
C SER A 235 1.03 -15.72 -9.51
N LEU A 236 0.58 -15.25 -8.33
CA LEU A 236 -0.62 -15.81 -7.71
C LEU A 236 -1.88 -15.47 -8.52
N LEU A 237 -1.97 -14.23 -9.01
CA LEU A 237 -3.07 -13.85 -9.89
C LEU A 237 -3.09 -14.64 -11.20
N ASP A 238 -1.91 -15.08 -11.72
CA ASP A 238 -1.83 -15.98 -12.89
C ASP A 238 -2.45 -17.35 -12.57
N LEU A 239 -2.23 -17.88 -11.37
CA LEU A 239 -2.81 -19.16 -10.92
C LEU A 239 -4.32 -19.04 -10.68
N VAL A 240 -4.77 -17.97 -10.02
CA VAL A 240 -6.19 -17.67 -9.83
C VAL A 240 -6.90 -17.54 -11.18
N GLN A 241 -6.29 -16.84 -12.13
CA GLN A 241 -6.83 -16.70 -13.48
C GLN A 241 -7.11 -18.05 -14.14
N LYS A 242 -6.16 -18.99 -14.06
CA LYS A 242 -6.33 -20.34 -14.63
C LYS A 242 -7.51 -21.07 -13.99
N GLU A 243 -7.68 -21.00 -12.68
CA GLU A 243 -8.83 -21.61 -12.01
C GLU A 243 -10.16 -20.97 -12.43
N LEU A 244 -10.22 -19.66 -12.55
CA LEU A 244 -11.42 -18.96 -13.03
C LEU A 244 -11.77 -19.34 -14.47
N GLU A 245 -10.78 -19.51 -15.33
CA GLU A 245 -10.98 -19.98 -16.72
C GLU A 245 -11.57 -21.39 -16.77
N THR A 246 -11.17 -22.29 -15.84
CA THR A 246 -11.74 -23.65 -15.79
C THR A 246 -13.18 -23.67 -15.27
N THR A 247 -13.54 -22.74 -14.39
CA THR A 247 -14.89 -22.64 -13.78
C THR A 247 -15.86 -21.74 -14.55
N GLY A 248 -15.38 -21.08 -15.63
CA GLY A 248 -16.21 -20.21 -16.45
C GLY A 248 -16.70 -18.94 -15.74
N VAL A 249 -15.90 -18.42 -14.80
CA VAL A 249 -16.18 -17.16 -14.09
C VAL A 249 -15.64 -15.98 -14.88
N ASP A 250 -16.48 -14.99 -15.13
CA ASP A 250 -16.07 -13.77 -15.82
C ASP A 250 -15.19 -12.90 -14.91
N TYR A 251 -14.00 -12.59 -15.38
CA TYR A 251 -13.05 -11.76 -14.66
C TYR A 251 -12.35 -10.74 -15.55
N LEU A 252 -11.88 -9.66 -14.91
CA LEU A 252 -10.94 -8.71 -15.49
C LEU A 252 -9.65 -8.72 -14.69
N ARG A 253 -8.55 -8.26 -15.30
CA ARG A 253 -7.25 -8.20 -14.64
C ARG A 253 -6.57 -6.85 -14.86
N LEU A 254 -5.92 -6.34 -13.81
CA LEU A 254 -5.14 -5.11 -13.84
C LEU A 254 -3.88 -5.25 -12.97
N ASP A 255 -2.71 -5.16 -13.59
CA ASP A 255 -1.42 -5.21 -12.93
C ASP A 255 -0.41 -4.23 -13.55
N GLY A 256 0.87 -4.35 -13.14
CA GLY A 256 1.95 -3.48 -13.64
C GLY A 256 2.23 -3.62 -15.13
N SER A 257 1.90 -4.75 -15.75
CA SER A 257 2.09 -5.01 -17.18
C SER A 257 0.97 -4.44 -18.04
N THR A 258 -0.19 -4.08 -17.44
CA THR A 258 -1.34 -3.54 -18.17
C THR A 258 -1.01 -2.17 -18.75
N PRO A 259 -1.07 -1.99 -20.10
CA PRO A 259 -0.83 -0.71 -20.75
C PRO A 259 -1.74 0.40 -20.21
N ALA A 260 -1.22 1.62 -20.10
CA ALA A 260 -1.97 2.76 -19.59
C ALA A 260 -3.26 3.03 -20.39
N SER A 261 -3.23 2.84 -21.70
CA SER A 261 -4.39 2.96 -22.60
C SER A 261 -5.50 1.97 -22.30
N SER A 262 -5.16 0.76 -21.85
CA SER A 262 -6.14 -0.30 -21.58
C SER A 262 -6.71 -0.24 -20.16
N ARG A 263 -6.06 0.47 -19.25
CA ARG A 263 -6.48 0.54 -17.83
C ARG A 263 -7.87 1.12 -17.67
N GLN A 264 -8.13 2.27 -18.32
CA GLN A 264 -9.43 2.94 -18.23
C GLN A 264 -10.54 2.09 -18.86
N ALA A 265 -10.26 1.42 -19.98
CA ALA A 265 -11.23 0.52 -20.61
C ALA A 265 -11.63 -0.65 -19.70
N ARG A 266 -10.66 -1.28 -19.03
CA ARG A 266 -10.93 -2.37 -18.06
C ARG A 266 -11.73 -1.89 -16.86
N VAL A 267 -11.41 -0.71 -16.31
CA VAL A 267 -12.18 -0.08 -15.22
C VAL A 267 -13.62 0.16 -15.67
N SER A 268 -13.82 0.75 -16.85
CA SER A 268 -15.17 1.00 -17.39
C SER A 268 -15.93 -0.29 -17.63
N ALA A 269 -15.29 -1.34 -18.16
CA ALA A 269 -15.89 -2.65 -18.36
C ALA A 269 -16.40 -3.26 -17.05
N PHE A 270 -15.58 -3.20 -15.98
CA PHE A 270 -15.98 -3.67 -14.65
C PHE A 270 -17.15 -2.85 -14.06
N GLN A 271 -17.07 -1.52 -14.17
CA GLN A 271 -18.15 -0.64 -13.68
C GLN A 271 -19.48 -0.90 -14.41
N ASN A 272 -19.43 -1.29 -15.70
CA ASN A 272 -20.59 -1.66 -16.49
C ASN A 272 -21.05 -3.11 -16.28
N GLY A 273 -20.41 -3.87 -15.40
CA GLY A 273 -20.84 -5.21 -15.03
C GLY A 273 -20.45 -6.31 -16.00
N GLN A 274 -19.38 -6.14 -16.75
CA GLN A 274 -18.88 -7.15 -17.70
C GLN A 274 -18.03 -8.24 -17.05
N ALA A 275 -17.85 -8.21 -15.72
CA ALA A 275 -17.16 -9.25 -14.98
C ALA A 275 -17.61 -9.28 -13.51
N ASP A 276 -17.58 -10.48 -12.92
CA ASP A 276 -17.88 -10.72 -11.52
C ASP A 276 -16.69 -10.38 -10.63
N LEU A 277 -15.47 -10.67 -11.11
CA LEU A 277 -14.25 -10.44 -10.39
C LEU A 277 -13.31 -9.48 -11.11
N PHE A 278 -12.59 -8.67 -10.32
CA PHE A 278 -11.49 -7.86 -10.84
C PHE A 278 -10.20 -8.20 -10.09
N LEU A 279 -9.30 -8.93 -10.75
CA LEU A 279 -7.99 -9.31 -10.23
C LEU A 279 -7.04 -8.12 -10.33
N ILE A 280 -6.52 -7.64 -9.22
CA ILE A 280 -5.71 -6.42 -9.18
C ILE A 280 -4.44 -6.65 -8.38
N SER A 281 -3.28 -6.32 -8.95
CA SER A 281 -2.06 -6.28 -8.13
C SER A 281 -2.08 -5.08 -7.18
N LEU A 282 -1.67 -5.26 -5.91
CA LEU A 282 -1.67 -4.19 -4.91
C LEU A 282 -0.93 -2.94 -5.37
N LYS A 283 0.16 -3.09 -6.14
CA LYS A 283 0.90 -1.95 -6.70
C LYS A 283 0.09 -1.18 -7.76
N ALA A 284 -0.67 -1.88 -8.59
CA ALA A 284 -1.51 -1.26 -9.61
C ALA A 284 -2.77 -0.64 -9.01
N GLY A 285 -3.31 -1.25 -7.96
CA GLY A 285 -4.45 -0.74 -7.19
C GLY A 285 -4.21 0.62 -6.52
N GLY A 286 -2.94 0.99 -6.28
CA GLY A 286 -2.57 2.29 -5.71
C GLY A 286 -2.83 3.53 -6.60
N THR A 287 -3.28 3.36 -7.85
CA THR A 287 -3.41 4.45 -8.84
C THR A 287 -4.83 4.98 -9.01
N GLY A 288 -5.40 5.65 -8.00
CA GLY A 288 -6.61 6.51 -8.14
C GLY A 288 -7.86 5.91 -8.82
N LEU A 289 -7.98 4.57 -8.89
CA LEU A 289 -9.09 3.88 -9.55
C LEU A 289 -10.41 4.09 -8.79
N ASN A 290 -11.52 4.22 -9.53
CA ASN A 290 -12.86 4.17 -8.96
C ASN A 290 -13.52 2.84 -9.34
N LEU A 291 -13.83 1.99 -8.35
CA LEU A 291 -14.34 0.63 -8.54
C LEU A 291 -15.55 0.36 -7.64
N THR A 292 -16.46 1.32 -7.58
CA THR A 292 -17.68 1.27 -6.74
C THR A 292 -18.72 0.25 -7.19
N ALA A 293 -18.56 -0.38 -8.36
CA ALA A 293 -19.37 -1.53 -8.76
C ALA A 293 -19.14 -2.78 -7.90
N ALA A 294 -17.99 -2.86 -7.21
CA ALA A 294 -17.71 -3.93 -6.26
C ALA A 294 -18.28 -3.58 -4.88
N ASP A 295 -18.95 -4.53 -4.27
CA ASP A 295 -19.38 -4.51 -2.87
C ASP A 295 -18.59 -5.52 -2.00
N TYR A 296 -17.68 -6.27 -2.61
CA TYR A 296 -16.73 -7.14 -1.93
C TYR A 296 -15.29 -6.83 -2.29
N VAL A 297 -14.39 -6.98 -1.32
CA VAL A 297 -12.94 -6.85 -1.49
C VAL A 297 -12.28 -8.06 -0.85
N VAL A 298 -11.42 -8.75 -1.58
CA VAL A 298 -10.71 -9.93 -1.11
C VAL A 298 -9.21 -9.67 -1.17
N HIS A 299 -8.54 -9.69 -0.03
CA HIS A 299 -7.08 -9.68 0.06
C HIS A 299 -6.60 -11.12 0.18
N LEU A 300 -5.92 -11.64 -0.84
CA LEU A 300 -5.42 -13.02 -0.87
C LEU A 300 -4.20 -13.23 0.01
N ASP A 301 -3.41 -12.20 0.19
CA ASP A 301 -2.20 -12.23 1.01
C ASP A 301 -2.06 -10.90 1.78
N PRO A 302 -1.72 -10.94 3.09
CA PRO A 302 -1.54 -9.72 3.87
C PRO A 302 -0.27 -8.98 3.44
N TRP A 303 -0.36 -7.67 3.29
CA TRP A 303 0.78 -6.83 2.97
C TRP A 303 1.45 -6.30 4.24
N TRP A 304 2.77 -6.06 4.21
CA TRP A 304 3.51 -5.49 5.34
C TRP A 304 2.99 -4.11 5.78
N ASN A 305 2.40 -3.36 4.87
CA ASN A 305 1.85 -2.04 5.11
C ASN A 305 0.32 -2.07 5.06
N PRO A 306 -0.37 -2.01 6.21
CA PRO A 306 -1.83 -2.04 6.28
C PRO A 306 -2.49 -0.89 5.49
N ALA A 307 -1.81 0.25 5.39
CA ALA A 307 -2.32 1.39 4.66
C ALA A 307 -2.45 1.15 3.15
N ALA A 308 -1.61 0.30 2.57
CA ALA A 308 -1.76 -0.08 1.16
C ALA A 308 -2.98 -0.98 0.93
N GLU A 309 -3.33 -1.86 1.89
CA GLU A 309 -4.57 -2.63 1.87
C GLU A 309 -5.79 -1.72 2.05
N ASP A 310 -5.73 -0.79 3.01
CA ASP A 310 -6.80 0.18 3.24
C ASP A 310 -7.01 1.04 1.98
N GLN A 311 -5.93 1.49 1.32
CA GLN A 311 -6.01 2.23 0.07
C GLN A 311 -6.61 1.39 -1.08
N ALA A 312 -6.28 0.10 -1.15
CA ALA A 312 -6.87 -0.82 -2.13
C ALA A 312 -8.36 -1.02 -1.87
N THR A 313 -8.77 -1.26 -0.61
CA THR A 313 -10.16 -1.37 -0.19
C THR A 313 -10.95 -0.08 -0.48
N ASP A 314 -10.33 1.06 -0.32
CA ASP A 314 -10.92 2.37 -0.59
C ASP A 314 -11.25 2.62 -2.08
N ARG A 315 -10.88 1.72 -2.98
CA ARG A 315 -11.34 1.76 -4.39
C ARG A 315 -12.81 1.34 -4.53
N ALA A 316 -13.28 0.44 -3.69
CA ALA A 316 -14.68 0.04 -3.59
C ALA A 316 -15.45 0.91 -2.59
N HIS A 317 -14.86 1.18 -1.41
CA HIS A 317 -15.50 1.94 -0.33
C HIS A 317 -15.18 3.43 -0.43
N ARG A 318 -15.86 4.12 -1.35
CA ARG A 318 -15.67 5.55 -1.59
C ARG A 318 -16.98 6.22 -2.03
N PHE A 319 -16.94 7.54 -2.20
CA PHE A 319 -18.07 8.31 -2.72
C PHE A 319 -18.65 7.69 -4.00
N GLY A 320 -19.96 7.49 -4.04
CA GLY A 320 -20.68 6.78 -5.10
C GLY A 320 -20.94 5.30 -4.83
N GLN A 321 -20.46 4.75 -3.73
CA GLN A 321 -20.84 3.41 -3.27
C GLN A 321 -22.23 3.44 -2.65
N THR A 322 -23.11 2.53 -3.09
CA THR A 322 -24.51 2.43 -2.63
C THR A 322 -24.79 1.16 -1.81
N ARG A 323 -23.87 0.19 -1.82
CA ARG A 323 -23.99 -1.08 -1.10
C ARG A 323 -23.00 -1.14 0.06
N PRO A 324 -23.33 -1.83 1.18
CA PRO A 324 -22.33 -2.17 2.20
C PRO A 324 -21.14 -2.89 1.58
N VAL A 325 -19.93 -2.55 2.02
CA VAL A 325 -18.70 -3.17 1.51
C VAL A 325 -18.18 -4.18 2.51
N THR A 326 -18.04 -5.43 2.08
CA THR A 326 -17.45 -6.50 2.87
C THR A 326 -16.02 -6.77 2.41
N VAL A 327 -15.08 -6.76 3.34
CA VAL A 327 -13.65 -6.97 3.09
C VAL A 327 -13.23 -8.30 3.70
N TYR A 328 -12.83 -9.24 2.86
CA TYR A 328 -12.25 -10.51 3.29
C TYR A 328 -10.72 -10.45 3.26
N ARG A 329 -10.08 -10.93 4.32
CA ARG A 329 -8.65 -11.27 4.33
C ARG A 329 -8.51 -12.77 4.45
N LEU A 330 -7.95 -13.41 3.42
CA LEU A 330 -7.64 -14.83 3.45
C LEU A 330 -6.29 -15.02 4.13
N LEU A 331 -6.29 -15.76 5.24
CA LEU A 331 -5.09 -16.04 6.03
C LEU A 331 -4.91 -17.53 6.20
N THR A 332 -3.69 -17.99 6.07
CA THR A 332 -3.36 -19.38 6.41
C THR A 332 -3.03 -19.48 7.90
N ARG A 333 -3.70 -20.39 8.59
CA ARG A 333 -3.64 -20.58 10.04
C ARG A 333 -2.23 -20.99 10.50
N ASN A 334 -1.81 -20.49 11.66
CA ASN A 334 -0.52 -20.81 12.29
C ASN A 334 0.70 -20.49 11.40
N THR A 335 0.63 -19.46 10.57
CA THR A 335 1.70 -19.07 9.67
C THR A 335 2.19 -17.66 9.92
N ILE A 336 3.19 -17.26 9.11
CA ILE A 336 3.69 -15.88 9.08
C ILE A 336 2.60 -14.86 8.77
N GLU A 337 1.53 -15.23 8.06
CA GLU A 337 0.46 -14.29 7.70
C GLU A 337 -0.29 -13.76 8.92
N GLU A 338 -0.58 -14.61 9.90
CA GLU A 338 -1.19 -14.14 11.16
C GLU A 338 -0.27 -13.19 11.92
N LYS A 339 1.05 -13.42 11.86
CA LYS A 339 2.03 -12.57 12.52
C LYS A 339 2.15 -11.22 11.82
N VAL A 340 2.08 -11.19 10.48
CA VAL A 340 2.02 -9.96 9.70
C VAL A 340 0.77 -9.16 10.05
N LEU A 341 -0.39 -9.83 10.20
CA LEU A 341 -1.63 -9.16 10.59
C LEU A 341 -1.55 -8.55 12.01
N ARG A 342 -0.91 -9.25 12.95
CA ARG A 342 -0.65 -8.68 14.30
C ARG A 342 0.21 -7.43 14.22
N LEU A 343 1.23 -7.39 13.37
CA LEU A 343 2.05 -6.20 13.13
C LEU A 343 1.24 -5.02 12.56
N HIS A 344 0.14 -5.26 11.85
CA HIS A 344 -0.77 -4.21 11.38
C HIS A 344 -1.38 -3.43 12.56
N GLY A 345 -1.74 -4.10 13.65
CA GLY A 345 -2.24 -3.47 14.86
C GLY A 345 -1.25 -2.43 15.39
N TYR A 346 0.00 -2.85 15.58
CA TYR A 346 1.07 -1.96 16.05
C TYR A 346 1.33 -0.76 15.15
N LYS A 347 1.33 -0.96 13.83
CA LYS A 347 1.55 0.14 12.88
C LYS A 347 0.41 1.15 12.87
N ARG A 348 -0.83 0.69 13.00
CA ARG A 348 -2.00 1.57 13.12
C ARG A 348 -1.98 2.36 14.44
N GLU A 349 -1.55 1.74 15.55
CA GLU A 349 -1.36 2.41 16.83
C GLU A 349 -0.27 3.47 16.75
N LEU A 350 0.90 3.16 16.19
CA LEU A 350 1.99 4.12 16.01
C LEU A 350 1.54 5.38 15.26
N ALA A 351 0.82 5.18 14.17
CA ALA A 351 0.29 6.28 13.37
C ALA A 351 -0.76 7.09 14.18
N ARG A 352 -1.61 6.44 14.96
CA ARG A 352 -2.59 7.09 15.83
C ARG A 352 -1.90 7.89 16.95
N ASP A 353 -0.90 7.32 17.61
CA ASP A 353 -0.21 7.95 18.75
C ASP A 353 0.44 9.28 18.38
N VAL A 354 1.10 9.34 17.23
CA VAL A 354 1.74 10.56 16.76
C VAL A 354 0.73 11.57 16.26
N LEU A 355 -0.37 11.11 15.64
CA LEU A 355 -1.37 11.99 15.03
C LEU A 355 -2.54 12.34 15.97
N SER A 356 -2.91 11.46 16.91
CA SER A 356 -4.12 11.61 17.74
C SER A 356 -3.90 11.56 19.26
N GLY A 357 -2.70 11.17 19.76
CA GLY A 357 -2.32 11.28 21.16
C GLY A 357 -2.73 10.11 22.07
N GLY A 358 -2.21 8.93 21.87
CA GLY A 358 -2.27 7.77 22.77
C GLY A 358 -0.96 7.02 22.71
N GLY A 359 -0.38 6.65 23.84
CA GLY A 359 0.99 6.15 23.83
C GLY A 359 1.15 4.66 24.06
N ARG A 360 1.81 3.97 23.17
CA ARG A 360 2.68 2.81 23.49
C ARG A 360 3.79 2.71 22.44
N GLN A 361 4.95 2.31 22.93
CA GLN A 361 6.21 2.26 22.18
C GLN A 361 6.35 0.93 21.46
N GLU A 362 6.85 0.94 20.18
CA GLU A 362 7.70 -0.16 19.71
C GLU A 362 8.60 0.26 18.53
N ALA A 363 9.75 -0.41 18.42
CA ALA A 363 10.86 -0.11 17.53
C ALA A 363 10.66 -0.71 16.10
N PRO A 364 11.46 -0.29 15.11
CA PRO A 364 11.45 -0.92 13.79
C PRO A 364 11.85 -2.40 13.89
N LEU A 365 11.35 -3.23 12.94
CA LEU A 365 11.67 -4.66 12.83
C LEU A 365 13.18 -4.92 13.02
N GLY A 366 13.55 -5.32 14.22
CA GLY A 366 14.90 -5.74 14.60
C GLY A 366 15.08 -7.26 14.43
N ILE A 367 16.26 -7.77 14.76
CA ILE A 367 16.55 -9.22 14.71
C ILE A 367 15.60 -10.00 15.63
N GLU A 368 15.23 -9.45 16.78
CA GLU A 368 14.30 -10.08 17.73
C GLU A 368 12.88 -10.21 17.15
N GLU A 369 12.41 -9.22 16.40
CA GLU A 369 11.10 -9.26 15.75
C GLU A 369 11.12 -10.21 14.54
N LEU A 370 12.24 -10.28 13.80
CA LEU A 370 12.42 -11.29 12.75
C LEU A 370 12.41 -12.71 13.36
N ARG A 371 13.02 -12.90 14.52
CA ARG A 371 12.91 -14.15 15.28
C ARG A 371 11.46 -14.45 15.64
N ALA A 372 10.74 -13.49 16.22
CA ALA A 372 9.35 -13.66 16.60
C ALA A 372 8.44 -14.01 15.41
N LEU A 373 8.78 -13.54 14.20
CA LEU A 373 8.07 -13.91 12.97
C LEU A 373 8.34 -15.37 12.54
N LEU A 374 9.49 -15.94 12.86
CA LEU A 374 9.89 -17.29 12.47
C LEU A 374 9.58 -18.35 13.55
N MET A 375 9.63 -17.98 14.83
CA MET A 375 9.31 -18.89 15.93
C MET A 375 7.82 -19.26 15.93
N ARG A 376 7.48 -20.50 16.35
CA ARG A 376 6.07 -20.96 16.50
C ARG A 376 5.29 -20.16 17.52
#